data_f53e7ce8170c493b26296376aabc56e7
#
_entry.id   f53e7ce8170c493b26296376aabc56e7
#
_cell.length_a   1.000
_cell.length_b   1.000
_cell.length_c   1.000
_cell.angle_alpha   90.00
_cell.angle_beta   90.00
_cell.angle_gamma   90.00
#
_symmetry.space_group_name_H-M   'P 1'
#
loop_
_entity.id
_entity.type
_entity.pdbx_description
1 polymer ?
#
loop_
_entity_poly.entity_id
_entity_poly.type
_entity_poly.pdbx_seq_one_letter_code
_entity_poly.pdbx_strand_id
1 'polypeptide(L)'
;MQLNLKLAVLAAAVALAACGKKEEAAPVAAPAAAPAPAAQVIKIGHVGPTSGAIAHLGKDNENGAKMAIEELNAAGLTIGGAPVTFELLAEDDAADPKQGTAAATKLVDAKVAGVIGH
;
A
#
# COMPACT_ATOMS: atom_id res chain seq x y z
N MET A 1 46.28 57.68 11.84
CA MET A 1 47.59 57.78 11.22
C MET A 1 47.49 57.06 9.90
N GLN A 2 47.11 57.77 8.87
CA GLN A 2 47.97 58.05 7.71
C GLN A 2 48.36 56.78 6.96
N LEU A 3 48.23 56.52 5.71
CA LEU A 3 48.28 57.49 4.60
C LEU A 3 48.09 56.69 3.31
N ASN A 4 47.24 57.18 2.44
CA ASN A 4 47.45 57.36 1.01
C ASN A 4 48.30 56.34 0.24
N LEU A 5 48.00 55.97 -0.97
CA LEU A 5 48.04 56.86 -2.12
C LEU A 5 47.74 56.04 -3.39
N LYS A 6 46.77 56.48 -4.15
CA LYS A 6 46.76 56.65 -5.60
C LYS A 6 47.79 55.87 -6.43
N LEU A 7 47.31 55.18 -7.46
CA LEU A 7 47.55 55.65 -8.81
C LEU A 7 46.78 54.85 -9.84
N ALA A 8 46.03 55.52 -10.60
CA ALA A 8 45.43 55.24 -11.88
C ALA A 8 46.50 54.84 -12.93
N VAL A 9 46.06 54.14 -13.95
CA VAL A 9 46.35 54.28 -15.37
C VAL A 9 45.72 53.15 -16.11
N LEU A 10 44.68 53.34 -16.83
CA LEU A 10 44.46 53.55 -18.26
C LEU A 10 44.42 52.29 -19.13
N ALA A 11 43.22 52.02 -19.62
CA ALA A 11 42.81 51.70 -20.97
C ALA A 11 43.54 50.59 -21.75
N ALA A 12 42.72 49.55 -22.10
CA ALA A 12 42.65 49.16 -23.51
C ALA A 12 41.34 48.36 -23.71
N ALA A 13 40.44 48.94 -24.46
CA ALA A 13 39.26 48.30 -25.01
C ALA A 13 39.71 47.27 -26.08
N VAL A 14 39.28 46.02 -25.92
CA VAL A 14 39.15 45.10 -27.03
C VAL A 14 37.76 44.52 -26.96
N ALA A 15 36.89 45.04 -27.78
CA ALA A 15 35.62 44.41 -28.12
C ALA A 15 35.89 43.18 -28.99
N LEU A 16 35.70 41.99 -28.46
CA LEU A 16 35.45 40.81 -29.27
C LEU A 16 34.02 40.44 -29.04
N ALA A 17 33.19 40.77 -30.01
CA ALA A 17 31.87 40.19 -30.15
C ALA A 17 32.06 38.70 -30.47
N ALA A 18 31.91 37.84 -29.47
CA ALA A 18 31.65 36.44 -29.67
C ALA A 18 30.16 36.24 -29.40
N CYS A 19 29.40 36.04 -30.46
CA CYS A 19 28.08 35.46 -30.41
C CYS A 19 28.21 34.06 -29.83
N GLY A 20 28.17 33.91 -28.51
CA GLY A 20 27.95 32.70 -27.80
C GLY A 20 26.45 32.52 -27.65
N LYS A 21 25.82 31.67 -28.48
CA LYS A 21 24.51 31.11 -28.24
C LYS A 21 24.52 30.59 -26.80
N LYS A 22 23.75 31.22 -25.94
CA LYS A 22 23.41 30.67 -24.63
C LYS A 22 22.57 29.44 -24.89
N GLU A 23 23.20 28.30 -24.84
CA GLU A 23 22.54 27.00 -24.84
C GLU A 23 21.77 26.94 -23.53
N GLU A 24 20.48 27.23 -23.62
CA GLU A 24 19.53 27.06 -22.54
C GLU A 24 19.53 25.56 -22.22
N ALA A 25 20.16 25.21 -21.11
CA ALA A 25 20.15 23.83 -20.60
C ALA A 25 18.70 23.43 -20.43
N ALA A 26 18.25 22.50 -21.27
CA ALA A 26 16.94 21.89 -21.14
C ALA A 26 16.77 21.38 -19.71
N PRO A 27 15.62 21.59 -19.06
CA PRO A 27 15.39 21.07 -17.72
C PRO A 27 15.56 19.56 -17.77
N VAL A 28 16.54 19.05 -17.00
CA VAL A 28 16.73 17.62 -16.79
C VAL A 28 15.43 17.12 -16.18
N ALA A 29 14.66 16.38 -16.94
CA ALA A 29 13.45 15.74 -16.45
C ALA A 29 13.83 14.91 -15.23
N ALA A 30 13.27 15.22 -14.08
CA ALA A 30 13.41 14.40 -12.88
C ALA A 30 13.01 12.95 -13.23
N PRO A 31 13.75 11.92 -12.73
CA PRO A 31 13.38 10.54 -12.99
C PRO A 31 11.90 10.34 -12.60
N ALA A 32 11.11 9.85 -13.54
CA ALA A 32 9.72 9.52 -13.25
C ALA A 32 9.70 8.55 -12.06
N ALA A 33 9.00 8.93 -10.99
CA ALA A 33 8.83 8.06 -9.83
C ALA A 33 8.26 6.73 -10.31
N ALA A 34 8.85 5.62 -9.86
CA ALA A 34 8.34 4.30 -10.17
C ALA A 34 6.86 4.23 -9.75
N PRO A 35 5.99 3.59 -10.54
CA PRO A 35 4.58 3.48 -10.18
C PRO A 35 4.44 2.84 -8.81
N ALA A 36 3.61 3.43 -7.95
CA ALA A 36 3.31 2.87 -6.63
C ALA A 36 2.75 1.43 -6.79
N PRO A 37 3.10 0.49 -5.89
CA PRO A 37 2.56 -0.87 -5.94
C PRO A 37 1.03 -0.85 -5.91
N ALA A 38 0.39 -1.69 -6.72
CA ALA A 38 -1.06 -1.79 -6.78
C ALA A 38 -1.63 -2.29 -5.45
N ALA A 39 -2.80 -1.76 -5.07
CA ALA A 39 -3.52 -2.21 -3.89
C ALA A 39 -3.84 -3.72 -3.99
N GLN A 40 -3.74 -4.43 -2.86
CA GLN A 40 -3.97 -5.88 -2.77
C GLN A 40 -5.19 -6.16 -1.92
N VAL A 41 -5.99 -7.16 -2.30
CA VAL A 41 -7.06 -7.71 -1.47
C VAL A 41 -6.61 -9.07 -0.93
N ILE A 42 -6.59 -9.21 0.39
CA ILE A 42 -6.27 -10.46 1.08
C ILE A 42 -7.56 -11.03 1.64
N LYS A 43 -7.96 -12.18 1.15
CA LYS A 43 -9.15 -12.89 1.61
C LYS A 43 -8.80 -13.76 2.81
N ILE A 44 -9.60 -13.65 3.87
CA ILE A 44 -9.54 -14.50 5.06
C ILE A 44 -10.81 -15.28 5.12
N GLY A 45 -10.72 -16.61 5.27
CA GLY A 45 -11.86 -17.48 5.45
C GLY A 45 -12.31 -17.53 6.92
N HIS A 46 -13.57 -17.74 7.15
CA HIS A 46 -14.13 -18.14 8.43
C HIS A 46 -15.04 -19.36 8.23
N VAL A 47 -14.92 -20.36 9.08
CA VAL A 47 -15.81 -21.52 9.14
C VAL A 47 -16.31 -21.68 10.56
N GLY A 48 -17.60 -21.87 10.72
CA GLY A 48 -18.21 -22.16 12.00
C GLY A 48 -19.71 -22.41 11.89
N PRO A 49 -20.33 -22.96 12.90
CA PRO A 49 -21.77 -23.27 12.90
C PRO A 49 -22.59 -22.01 13.09
N THR A 50 -22.94 -21.32 12.00
CA THR A 50 -23.79 -20.13 12.06
C THR A 50 -25.27 -20.43 11.94
N SER A 51 -25.61 -21.71 11.75
CA SER A 51 -26.96 -22.27 11.84
C SER A 51 -27.03 -23.47 12.80
N GLY A 52 -28.24 -23.97 13.08
CA GLY A 52 -28.44 -25.11 13.97
C GLY A 52 -28.41 -24.79 15.47
N ALA A 53 -28.27 -25.80 16.30
CA ALA A 53 -28.44 -25.71 17.76
C ALA A 53 -27.39 -24.86 18.46
N ILE A 54 -26.19 -24.79 17.90
CA ILE A 54 -25.04 -24.03 18.46
C ILE A 54 -24.69 -22.82 17.61
N ALA A 55 -25.63 -22.33 16.81
CA ALA A 55 -25.42 -21.18 15.90
C ALA A 55 -24.88 -19.93 16.59
N HIS A 56 -25.21 -19.74 17.87
CA HIS A 56 -24.73 -18.59 18.65
C HIS A 56 -23.21 -18.59 18.79
N LEU A 57 -22.56 -19.75 18.92
CA LEU A 57 -21.10 -19.86 19.04
C LEU A 57 -20.42 -19.46 17.72
N GLY A 58 -20.92 -20.00 16.59
CA GLY A 58 -20.37 -19.66 15.28
C GLY A 58 -20.56 -18.18 14.93
N LYS A 59 -21.72 -17.61 15.28
CA LYS A 59 -21.99 -16.19 15.05
C LYS A 59 -21.10 -15.28 15.90
N ASP A 60 -20.83 -15.64 17.15
CA ASP A 60 -19.94 -14.89 18.01
C ASP A 60 -18.50 -14.90 17.45
N ASN A 61 -18.03 -16.06 17.00
CA ASN A 61 -16.72 -16.17 16.34
C ASN A 61 -16.67 -15.36 15.05
N GLU A 62 -17.69 -15.44 14.21
CA GLU A 62 -17.77 -14.65 12.97
C GLU A 62 -17.76 -13.15 13.25
N ASN A 63 -18.50 -12.71 14.26
CA ASN A 63 -18.51 -11.28 14.64
C ASN A 63 -17.14 -10.83 15.14
N GLY A 64 -16.45 -11.64 15.95
CA GLY A 64 -15.08 -11.36 16.37
C GLY A 64 -14.12 -11.24 15.19
N ALA A 65 -14.22 -12.14 14.22
CA ALA A 65 -13.43 -12.08 13.00
C ALA A 65 -13.73 -10.82 12.17
N LYS A 66 -15.02 -10.45 12.03
CA LYS A 66 -15.43 -9.22 11.34
C LYS A 66 -14.83 -7.96 12.00
N MET A 67 -14.95 -7.87 13.32
CA MET A 67 -14.38 -6.75 14.06
C MET A 67 -12.87 -6.62 13.83
N ALA A 68 -12.12 -7.71 13.90
CA ALA A 68 -10.69 -7.72 13.64
C ALA A 68 -10.35 -7.26 12.20
N ILE A 69 -11.11 -7.72 11.21
CA ILE A 69 -10.94 -7.30 9.81
C ILE A 69 -11.24 -5.80 9.64
N GLU A 70 -12.29 -5.28 10.27
CA GLU A 70 -12.62 -3.85 10.24
C GLU A 70 -11.51 -3.00 10.87
N GLU A 71 -10.95 -3.42 12.00
CA GLU A 71 -9.83 -2.75 12.66
C GLU A 71 -8.56 -2.75 11.80
N LEU A 72 -8.23 -3.88 11.18
CA LEU A 72 -7.08 -3.98 10.27
C LEU A 72 -7.24 -3.07 9.04
N ASN A 73 -8.43 -3.02 8.48
CA ASN A 73 -8.72 -2.15 7.34
C ASN A 73 -8.69 -0.67 7.74
N ALA A 74 -9.19 -0.33 8.93
CA ALA A 74 -9.12 1.03 9.45
C ALA A 74 -7.68 1.47 9.74
N ALA A 75 -6.79 0.55 10.09
CA ALA A 75 -5.37 0.82 10.32
C ALA A 75 -4.60 1.13 9.02
N GLY A 76 -5.15 0.83 7.84
CA GLY A 76 -4.54 1.16 6.56
C GLY A 76 -3.18 0.50 6.33
N LEU A 77 -3.09 -0.79 6.56
CA LEU A 77 -1.84 -1.54 6.48
C LEU A 77 -1.28 -1.61 5.06
N THR A 78 0.05 -1.76 4.98
CA THR A 78 0.76 -2.02 3.73
C THR A 78 1.59 -3.29 3.84
N ILE A 79 1.64 -4.07 2.77
CA ILE A 79 2.50 -5.26 2.67
C ILE A 79 3.35 -5.13 1.41
N GLY A 80 4.67 -5.21 1.57
CA GLY A 80 5.59 -5.01 0.45
C GLY A 80 5.50 -3.61 -0.17
N GLY A 81 5.06 -2.59 0.61
CA GLY A 81 4.85 -1.23 0.15
C GLY A 81 3.52 -1.00 -0.59
N ALA A 82 2.69 -2.04 -0.80
CA ALA A 82 1.36 -1.94 -1.39
C ALA A 82 0.28 -1.80 -0.32
N PRO A 83 -0.71 -0.91 -0.49
CA PRO A 83 -1.88 -0.88 0.39
C PRO A 83 -2.61 -2.22 0.37
N VAL A 84 -3.11 -2.66 1.53
CA VAL A 84 -3.82 -3.94 1.68
C VAL A 84 -5.22 -3.70 2.24
N THR A 85 -6.19 -4.41 1.66
CA THR A 85 -7.55 -4.53 2.20
C THR A 85 -7.82 -5.99 2.51
N PHE A 86 -8.35 -6.26 3.69
CA PHE A 86 -8.76 -7.60 4.09
C PHE A 86 -10.24 -7.80 3.84
N GLU A 87 -10.60 -8.97 3.32
CA GLU A 87 -11.98 -9.39 3.05
C GLU A 87 -12.25 -10.69 3.81
N LEU A 88 -13.36 -10.76 4.57
CA LEU A 88 -13.78 -11.96 5.27
C LEU A 88 -14.78 -12.72 4.42
N LEU A 89 -14.49 -14.00 4.15
CA LEU A 89 -15.41 -14.96 3.54
C LEU A 89 -15.85 -15.95 4.61
N ALA A 90 -17.12 -15.85 5.02
CA ALA A 90 -17.68 -16.72 6.06
C ALA A 90 -18.53 -17.84 5.45
N GLU A 91 -18.31 -19.06 5.92
CA GLU A 91 -19.05 -20.26 5.53
C GLU A 91 -19.63 -20.94 6.78
N ASP A 92 -20.86 -21.42 6.65
CA ASP A 92 -21.56 -22.16 7.68
C ASP A 92 -21.31 -23.67 7.52
N ASP A 93 -20.86 -24.31 8.57
CA ASP A 93 -20.71 -25.77 8.61
C ASP A 93 -21.86 -26.49 9.36
N ALA A 94 -22.78 -25.73 9.97
CA ALA A 94 -23.90 -26.21 10.75
C ALA A 94 -23.52 -27.28 11.81
N ALA A 95 -22.27 -27.31 12.24
CA ALA A 95 -21.68 -28.37 13.07
C ALA A 95 -21.77 -29.79 12.44
N ASP A 96 -21.75 -29.86 11.11
CA ASP A 96 -21.79 -31.11 10.35
C ASP A 96 -20.46 -31.31 9.59
N PRO A 97 -19.77 -32.45 9.77
CA PRO A 97 -18.48 -32.70 9.14
C PRO A 97 -18.49 -32.63 7.60
N LYS A 98 -19.60 -32.99 6.96
CA LYS A 98 -19.70 -32.93 5.50
C LYS A 98 -19.84 -31.51 5.03
N GLN A 99 -20.62 -30.71 5.76
CA GLN A 99 -20.73 -29.27 5.47
C GLN A 99 -19.40 -28.54 5.74
N GLY A 100 -18.70 -28.92 6.83
CA GLY A 100 -17.36 -28.42 7.09
C GLY A 100 -16.37 -28.70 5.96
N THR A 101 -16.41 -29.93 5.40
CA THR A 101 -15.57 -30.25 4.22
C THR A 101 -15.95 -29.41 3.00
N ALA A 102 -17.25 -29.22 2.76
CA ALA A 102 -17.73 -28.39 1.65
C ALA A 102 -17.34 -26.91 1.83
N ALA A 103 -17.46 -26.37 3.04
CA ALA A 103 -17.06 -25.03 3.39
C ALA A 103 -15.55 -24.83 3.17
N ALA A 104 -14.72 -25.76 3.65
CA ALA A 104 -13.28 -25.73 3.43
C ALA A 104 -12.92 -25.72 1.93
N THR A 105 -13.60 -26.56 1.13
CA THR A 105 -13.38 -26.59 -0.34
C THR A 105 -13.69 -25.24 -0.97
N LYS A 106 -14.82 -24.62 -0.62
CA LYS A 106 -15.18 -23.29 -1.15
C LYS A 106 -14.11 -22.22 -0.82
N LEU A 107 -13.59 -22.23 0.41
CA LEU A 107 -12.57 -21.30 0.83
C LEU A 107 -11.24 -21.51 0.10
N VAL A 108 -10.86 -22.78 -0.17
CA VAL A 108 -9.70 -23.11 -1.00
C VAL A 108 -9.89 -22.60 -2.43
N ASP A 109 -11.05 -22.83 -3.02
CA ASP A 109 -11.37 -22.34 -4.37
C ASP A 109 -11.39 -20.81 -4.45
N ALA A 110 -11.83 -20.15 -3.39
CA ALA A 110 -11.78 -18.68 -3.25
C ALA A 110 -10.36 -18.14 -3.02
N LYS A 111 -9.37 -19.03 -2.82
CA LYS A 111 -7.95 -18.68 -2.58
C LYS A 111 -7.77 -17.78 -1.37
N VAL A 112 -8.39 -18.13 -0.25
CA VAL A 112 -8.15 -17.41 1.00
C VAL A 112 -6.71 -17.63 1.48
N ALA A 113 -6.12 -16.61 2.10
CA ALA A 113 -4.77 -16.69 2.64
C ALA A 113 -4.67 -17.49 3.94
N GLY A 114 -5.77 -17.61 4.65
CA GLY A 114 -5.89 -18.37 5.89
C GLY A 114 -7.35 -18.51 6.30
N VAL A 115 -7.61 -19.41 7.27
CA VAL A 115 -8.96 -19.65 7.79
C VAL A 115 -8.95 -19.47 9.30
N ILE A 116 -9.98 -18.80 9.82
CA ILE A 116 -10.28 -18.62 11.23
C ILE A 116 -11.49 -19.50 11.55
N GLY A 117 -11.48 -20.14 12.69
CA GLY A 117 -12.61 -20.88 13.20
C GLY A 117 -12.34 -22.36 13.40
N HIS A 118 -13.38 -23.00 13.94
CA HIS A 118 -13.56 -24.40 14.34
C HIS A 118 -13.10 -24.71 15.73
#